data_93daac23d10f51f476c6209112bb1ea8
#
_entry.id   93daac23d10f51f476c6209112bb1ea8
#
_cell.length_a   1.000
_cell.length_b   1.000
_cell.length_c   1.000
_cell.angle_alpha   90.00
_cell.angle_beta   90.00
_cell.angle_gamma   90.00
#
_symmetry.space_group_name_H-M   'P 1'
#
loop_
_entity.id
_entity.type
_entity.pdbx_description
1 polymer ?
#
loop_
_entity_poly.entity_id
_entity_poly.type
_entity_poly.pdbx_seq_one_letter_code
_entity_poly.pdbx_strand_id
1 'polypeptide(L)'
;MFYKKHALIHVGRKKKRMLSTIEAINNAVNNFIWGVPAMICIIGVGLVLSFRTRFLQIRKFPYAMKVTFGRMFKKREASDGAMTPFQAVCTALAATVGTGNIAGVAGAIAIGGSGAVFWMWISAILGMCTKFSEVTLAVHFREKNVHGDLVGGPMYYIKNGLKKHWHWLAYLFSAFGVLTVFGTGNATQVNTITTAINTALTNYHVISKDAVPTVNLVVGIILAILIALILLGGIRRIGRVTEKLVPFMALIYIVLAVGVIILNIGHVPAVFASIVEGAFHPAAVTGGAVGSFFMSMKKGVSRGIFSNEAGLGTGSIAHACADTRKPVKQGFFGIFEVFVDTIVICTLTALVILCSQVPVSYGQAAGAELTISGFTATYGNWVSIFTAVAMCCFAFSTIIGWGLYGTRCIEFLFGSRVNKPFMLVYALVAIVGATMDLGLMWSIAETFNGLMAIPNLIAVFLLSGVVVKLVKEYFAAKP
;
A
#
# COMPACT_ATOMS: atom_id res chain seq x y z
N MET A 1 -12.54 -51.69 -4.93
CA MET A 1 -13.16 -50.38 -4.67
C MET A 1 -12.79 -49.79 -3.30
N PHE A 2 -12.71 -50.60 -2.23
CA PHE A 2 -12.34 -50.17 -0.86
C PHE A 2 -10.93 -49.55 -0.72
N TYR A 3 -9.90 -50.12 -1.35
CA TYR A 3 -8.52 -49.63 -1.28
C TYR A 3 -8.33 -48.21 -1.85
N LYS A 4 -9.04 -47.85 -2.95
CA LYS A 4 -8.98 -46.48 -3.54
C LYS A 4 -9.65 -45.46 -2.60
N LYS A 5 -10.73 -45.82 -1.90
CA LYS A 5 -11.43 -44.92 -0.99
C LYS A 5 -10.61 -44.62 0.28
N HIS A 6 -9.90 -45.62 0.83
CA HIS A 6 -8.98 -45.41 1.96
C HIS A 6 -7.75 -44.57 1.59
N ALA A 7 -7.15 -44.80 0.41
CA ALA A 7 -6.04 -44.00 -0.08
C ALA A 7 -6.43 -42.49 -0.28
N LEU A 8 -7.62 -42.24 -0.84
CA LEU A 8 -8.15 -40.87 -1.00
C LEU A 8 -8.42 -40.16 0.33
N ILE A 9 -8.93 -40.87 1.33
CA ILE A 9 -9.15 -40.33 2.67
C ILE A 9 -7.82 -40.03 3.37
N HIS A 10 -6.83 -40.90 3.24
CA HIS A 10 -5.49 -40.70 3.80
C HIS A 10 -4.77 -39.52 3.14
N VAL A 11 -4.85 -39.36 1.83
CA VAL A 11 -4.28 -38.22 1.07
C VAL A 11 -4.99 -36.92 1.47
N GLY A 12 -6.32 -36.95 1.61
CA GLY A 12 -7.09 -35.79 2.06
C GLY A 12 -6.72 -35.32 3.47
N ARG A 13 -6.57 -36.28 4.42
CA ARG A 13 -6.13 -35.97 5.80
C ARG A 13 -4.70 -35.44 5.85
N LYS A 14 -3.77 -36.01 5.08
CA LYS A 14 -2.38 -35.53 4.99
C LYS A 14 -2.30 -34.14 4.41
N LYS A 15 -3.07 -33.84 3.34
CA LYS A 15 -3.19 -32.51 2.74
C LYS A 15 -3.77 -31.49 3.72
N LYS A 16 -4.85 -31.83 4.45
CA LYS A 16 -5.48 -30.96 5.45
C LYS A 16 -4.52 -30.67 6.61
N ARG A 17 -3.77 -31.66 7.09
CA ARG A 17 -2.76 -31.48 8.14
C ARG A 17 -1.59 -30.62 7.68
N MET A 18 -1.13 -30.78 6.44
CA MET A 18 -0.07 -29.95 5.86
C MET A 18 -0.51 -28.50 5.73
N LEU A 19 -1.71 -28.24 5.23
CA LEU A 19 -2.26 -26.88 5.11
C LEU A 19 -2.40 -26.21 6.48
N SER A 20 -2.93 -26.91 7.49
CA SER A 20 -3.05 -26.36 8.86
C SER A 20 -1.68 -26.06 9.50
N THR A 21 -0.65 -26.86 9.20
CA THR A 21 0.72 -26.59 9.67
C THR A 21 1.29 -25.36 9.00
N ILE A 22 1.12 -25.21 7.68
CA ILE A 22 1.55 -24.02 6.93
C ILE A 22 0.84 -22.77 7.47
N GLU A 23 -0.46 -22.86 7.70
CA GLU A 23 -1.25 -21.77 8.26
C GLU A 23 -0.78 -21.36 9.68
N ALA A 24 -0.51 -22.34 10.54
CA ALA A 24 -0.01 -22.10 11.89
C ALA A 24 1.37 -21.41 11.88
N ILE A 25 2.30 -21.87 11.03
CA ILE A 25 3.62 -21.27 10.86
C ILE A 25 3.47 -19.83 10.31
N ASN A 26 2.67 -19.68 9.25
CA ASN A 26 2.43 -18.36 8.66
C ASN A 26 1.84 -17.38 9.66
N ASN A 27 0.85 -17.80 10.45
CA ASN A 27 0.23 -16.96 11.48
C ASN A 27 1.22 -16.55 12.57
N ALA A 28 2.10 -17.47 12.99
CA ALA A 28 3.14 -17.16 13.96
C ALA A 28 4.14 -16.10 13.42
N VAL A 29 4.58 -16.27 12.17
CA VAL A 29 5.50 -15.32 11.50
C VAL A 29 4.79 -13.99 11.25
N ASN A 30 3.55 -13.99 10.76
CA ASN A 30 2.76 -12.79 10.52
C ASN A 30 2.53 -11.98 11.80
N ASN A 31 2.15 -12.65 12.89
CA ASN A 31 1.97 -12.01 14.19
C ASN A 31 3.26 -11.42 14.76
N PHE A 32 4.42 -12.01 14.48
CA PHE A 32 5.71 -11.46 14.87
C PHE A 32 6.05 -10.22 14.04
N ILE A 33 5.90 -10.29 12.71
CA ILE A 33 6.28 -9.22 11.76
C ILE A 33 5.36 -8.01 11.88
N TRP A 34 4.04 -8.22 11.99
CA TRP A 34 3.09 -7.14 12.23
C TRP A 34 2.83 -6.90 13.73
N GLY A 35 3.67 -7.51 14.58
CA GLY A 35 3.66 -7.37 16.02
C GLY A 35 4.52 -6.22 16.53
N VAL A 36 4.66 -6.17 17.86
CA VAL A 36 5.44 -5.13 18.56
C VAL A 36 6.88 -5.02 18.08
N PRO A 37 7.64 -6.12 17.81
CA PRO A 37 9.05 -6.02 17.40
C PRO A 37 9.22 -5.24 16.08
N ALA A 38 8.42 -5.53 15.07
CA ALA A 38 8.54 -4.84 13.78
C ALA A 38 8.09 -3.38 13.88
N MET A 39 7.04 -3.09 14.67
CA MET A 39 6.62 -1.72 14.92
C MET A 39 7.74 -0.91 15.58
N ILE A 40 8.43 -1.47 16.59
CA ILE A 40 9.58 -0.83 17.22
C ILE A 40 10.69 -0.54 16.19
N CYS A 41 10.99 -1.51 15.31
CA CYS A 41 11.99 -1.31 14.26
C CYS A 41 11.59 -0.20 13.28
N ILE A 42 10.35 -0.22 12.77
CA ILE A 42 9.90 0.75 11.77
C ILE A 42 9.81 2.16 12.37
N ILE A 43 9.18 2.28 13.54
CA ILE A 43 9.08 3.55 14.28
C ILE A 43 10.46 4.02 14.72
N GLY A 44 11.30 3.10 15.24
CA GLY A 44 12.66 3.39 15.69
C GLY A 44 13.55 3.93 14.58
N VAL A 45 13.54 3.29 13.41
CA VAL A 45 14.27 3.80 12.23
C VAL A 45 13.74 5.16 11.80
N GLY A 46 12.41 5.32 11.75
CA GLY A 46 11.77 6.61 11.43
C GLY A 46 12.16 7.73 12.41
N LEU A 47 12.23 7.43 13.70
CA LEU A 47 12.71 8.36 14.75
C LEU A 47 14.18 8.71 14.54
N VAL A 48 15.06 7.72 14.37
CA VAL A 48 16.49 7.95 14.15
C VAL A 48 16.72 8.83 12.93
N LEU A 49 16.02 8.55 11.81
CA LEU A 49 16.10 9.36 10.61
C LEU A 49 15.59 10.78 10.85
N SER A 50 14.47 10.93 11.57
CA SER A 50 13.90 12.23 11.91
C SER A 50 14.86 13.06 12.74
N PHE A 51 15.48 12.49 13.78
CA PHE A 51 16.51 13.17 14.58
C PHE A 51 17.75 13.53 13.76
N ARG A 52 18.30 12.59 12.99
CA ARG A 52 19.49 12.81 12.16
C ARG A 52 19.28 13.87 11.06
N THR A 53 18.08 13.98 10.52
CA THR A 53 17.69 15.00 9.52
C THR A 53 17.11 16.26 10.17
N ARG A 54 17.08 16.35 11.51
CA ARG A 54 16.50 17.45 12.29
C ARG A 54 15.02 17.68 11.94
N PHE A 55 14.22 16.60 11.95
CA PHE A 55 12.79 16.63 11.63
C PHE A 55 12.49 17.31 10.29
N LEU A 56 13.24 16.96 9.25
CA LEU A 56 13.13 17.54 7.92
C LEU A 56 11.71 17.47 7.38
N GLN A 57 10.99 16.39 7.63
CA GLN A 57 9.60 16.19 7.17
C GLN A 57 8.63 17.23 7.74
N ILE A 58 8.89 17.77 8.93
CA ILE A 58 8.10 18.84 9.54
C ILE A 58 8.65 20.21 9.11
N ARG A 59 9.93 20.44 9.35
CA ARG A 59 10.59 21.74 9.12
C ARG A 59 10.58 22.17 7.66
N LYS A 60 10.65 21.25 6.71
CA LYS A 60 10.66 21.50 5.27
C LYS A 60 9.37 21.04 4.58
N PHE A 61 8.30 20.79 5.35
CA PHE A 61 7.01 20.39 4.79
C PHE A 61 6.45 21.39 3.77
N PRO A 62 6.40 22.70 4.04
CA PRO A 62 5.95 23.68 3.03
C PRO A 62 6.79 23.64 1.76
N TYR A 63 8.10 23.41 1.90
CA TYR A 63 8.99 23.26 0.75
C TYR A 63 8.69 21.96 -0.03
N ALA A 64 8.43 20.85 0.65
CA ALA A 64 8.03 19.60 0.02
C ALA A 64 6.76 19.79 -0.82
N MET A 65 5.74 20.43 -0.25
CA MET A 65 4.50 20.75 -0.96
C MET A 65 4.73 21.65 -2.18
N LYS A 66 5.50 22.73 -2.02
CA LYS A 66 5.85 23.64 -3.12
C LYS A 66 6.60 22.93 -4.26
N VAL A 67 7.55 22.06 -3.93
CA VAL A 67 8.31 21.28 -4.94
C VAL A 67 7.42 20.30 -5.68
N THR A 68 6.50 19.63 -4.99
CA THR A 68 5.61 18.64 -5.59
C THR A 68 4.52 19.31 -6.43
N PHE A 69 3.71 20.19 -5.86
CA PHE A 69 2.66 20.90 -6.59
C PHE A 69 3.20 21.73 -7.74
N GLY A 70 4.35 22.42 -7.56
CA GLY A 70 4.97 23.22 -8.60
C GLY A 70 5.45 22.41 -9.83
N ARG A 71 5.50 21.09 -9.72
CA ARG A 71 5.85 20.17 -10.82
C ARG A 71 4.65 19.45 -11.43
N MET A 72 3.54 19.29 -10.69
CA MET A 72 2.31 18.68 -11.19
C MET A 72 1.78 19.39 -12.44
N PHE A 73 1.92 20.72 -12.49
CA PHE A 73 1.39 21.53 -13.58
C PHE A 73 2.40 21.86 -14.69
N LYS A 74 3.66 21.38 -14.56
CA LYS A 74 4.67 21.59 -15.61
C LYS A 74 4.67 20.42 -16.58
N LYS A 75 4.17 20.63 -17.78
CA LYS A 75 4.33 19.68 -18.88
C LYS A 75 5.82 19.49 -19.17
N ARG A 76 6.32 18.30 -18.99
CA ARG A 76 7.69 17.89 -19.31
C ARG A 76 7.64 16.46 -19.82
N GLU A 77 8.33 16.21 -20.91
CA GLU A 77 8.57 14.83 -21.36
C GLU A 77 9.76 14.25 -20.61
N ALA A 78 9.64 12.98 -20.24
CA ALA A 78 10.74 12.22 -19.65
C ALA A 78 11.69 11.74 -20.74
N SER A 79 12.96 11.63 -20.41
CA SER A 79 13.96 10.99 -21.27
C SER A 79 13.61 9.52 -21.52
N ASP A 80 14.22 8.91 -22.53
CA ASP A 80 14.03 7.50 -22.82
C ASP A 80 14.43 6.62 -21.63
N GLY A 81 13.60 5.61 -21.34
CA GLY A 81 13.81 4.73 -20.20
C GLY A 81 13.52 5.35 -18.82
N ALA A 82 12.80 6.48 -18.76
CA ALA A 82 12.46 7.16 -17.52
C ALA A 82 10.98 7.58 -17.47
N MET A 83 10.53 7.97 -16.26
CA MET A 83 9.24 8.64 -15.99
C MET A 83 9.49 10.09 -15.59
N THR A 84 8.52 10.99 -15.80
CA THR A 84 8.59 12.30 -15.15
C THR A 84 8.53 12.13 -13.62
N PRO A 85 9.07 13.08 -12.84
CA PRO A 85 8.94 13.01 -11.37
C PRO A 85 7.50 12.91 -10.88
N PHE A 86 6.55 13.50 -11.60
CA PHE A 86 5.12 13.41 -11.29
C PHE A 86 4.55 12.01 -11.64
N GLN A 87 4.90 11.45 -12.79
CA GLN A 87 4.54 10.07 -13.13
C GLN A 87 5.07 9.05 -12.11
N ALA A 88 6.30 9.25 -11.64
CA ALA A 88 6.89 8.37 -10.64
C ALA A 88 6.14 8.42 -9.30
N VAL A 89 5.75 9.62 -8.80
CA VAL A 89 4.94 9.70 -7.58
C VAL A 89 3.53 9.19 -7.79
N CYS A 90 2.90 9.43 -8.95
CA CYS A 90 1.60 8.83 -9.24
C CYS A 90 1.67 7.30 -9.31
N THR A 91 2.77 6.74 -9.82
CA THR A 91 2.97 5.29 -9.83
C THR A 91 3.18 4.72 -8.42
N ALA A 92 3.89 5.44 -7.55
CA ALA A 92 4.03 5.07 -6.14
C ALA A 92 2.68 5.19 -5.42
N LEU A 93 1.96 6.31 -5.59
CA LEU A 93 0.60 6.49 -5.05
C LEU A 93 -0.40 5.47 -5.60
N ALA A 94 -0.25 5.02 -6.85
CA ALA A 94 -1.08 3.95 -7.40
C ALA A 94 -0.96 2.66 -6.60
N ALA A 95 0.23 2.34 -6.10
CA ALA A 95 0.46 1.16 -5.29
C ALA A 95 0.00 1.34 -3.83
N THR A 96 0.19 2.53 -3.26
CA THR A 96 -0.11 2.81 -1.84
C THR A 96 -1.57 3.19 -1.61
N VAL A 97 -2.13 4.09 -2.44
CA VAL A 97 -3.53 4.50 -2.36
C VAL A 97 -4.42 3.43 -2.99
N GLY A 98 -4.86 2.51 -2.17
CA GLY A 98 -5.59 1.31 -2.58
C GLY A 98 -6.70 0.94 -1.60
N THR A 99 -7.03 -0.34 -1.59
CA THR A 99 -8.03 -0.90 -0.66
C THR A 99 -7.63 -0.73 0.81
N GLY A 100 -6.35 -0.56 1.11
CA GLY A 100 -5.82 -0.30 2.45
C GLY A 100 -6.35 0.99 3.08
N ASN A 101 -6.51 2.04 2.28
CA ASN A 101 -7.04 3.34 2.73
C ASN A 101 -8.54 3.31 3.06
N ILE A 102 -9.26 2.32 2.56
CA ILE A 102 -10.71 2.15 2.76
C ILE A 102 -10.95 1.04 3.78
N ALA A 103 -10.65 -0.20 3.42
CA ALA A 103 -10.87 -1.37 4.28
C ALA A 103 -9.88 -1.44 5.46
N GLY A 104 -8.63 -1.01 5.27
CA GLY A 104 -7.62 -1.02 6.33
C GLY A 104 -7.94 -0.03 7.45
N VAL A 105 -8.44 1.17 7.12
CA VAL A 105 -8.88 2.17 8.10
C VAL A 105 -10.11 1.69 8.86
N ALA A 106 -11.10 1.13 8.16
CA ALA A 106 -12.29 0.53 8.78
C ALA A 106 -11.90 -0.58 9.77
N GLY A 107 -11.00 -1.47 9.37
CA GLY A 107 -10.48 -2.53 10.24
C GLY A 107 -9.66 -2.00 11.43
N ALA A 108 -8.92 -0.89 11.26
CA ALA A 108 -8.20 -0.23 12.36
C ALA A 108 -9.18 0.32 13.40
N ILE A 109 -10.23 1.00 12.96
CA ILE A 109 -11.27 1.56 13.84
C ILE A 109 -12.04 0.45 14.55
N ALA A 110 -12.46 -0.59 13.82
CA ALA A 110 -13.25 -1.68 14.39
C ALA A 110 -12.50 -2.46 15.50
N ILE A 111 -11.19 -2.71 15.33
CA ILE A 111 -10.40 -3.48 16.30
C ILE A 111 -9.67 -2.59 17.30
N GLY A 112 -9.20 -1.41 16.87
CA GLY A 112 -8.39 -0.51 17.68
C GLY A 112 -9.15 0.69 18.28
N GLY A 113 -10.44 0.86 17.95
CA GLY A 113 -11.23 2.03 18.28
C GLY A 113 -10.86 3.26 17.44
N SER A 114 -11.58 4.37 17.68
CA SER A 114 -11.30 5.66 17.01
C SER A 114 -9.85 6.14 17.21
N GLY A 115 -9.25 5.84 18.37
CA GLY A 115 -7.87 6.19 18.69
C GLY A 115 -6.80 5.57 17.77
N ALA A 116 -7.12 4.49 17.06
CA ALA A 116 -6.21 3.93 16.06
C ALA A 116 -5.85 4.95 14.98
N VAL A 117 -6.76 5.89 14.66
CA VAL A 117 -6.53 6.97 13.68
C VAL A 117 -5.40 7.91 14.15
N PHE A 118 -5.38 8.27 15.42
CA PHE A 118 -4.28 9.07 16.01
C PHE A 118 -2.93 8.38 15.81
N TRP A 119 -2.85 7.09 16.06
CA TRP A 119 -1.61 6.32 15.90
C TRP A 119 -1.22 6.12 14.44
N MET A 120 -2.18 6.12 13.51
CA MET A 120 -1.90 6.21 12.07
C MET A 120 -1.22 7.54 11.73
N TRP A 121 -1.66 8.68 12.30
CA TRP A 121 -1.01 9.97 12.07
C TRP A 121 0.42 10.00 12.60
N ILE A 122 0.66 9.49 13.80
CA ILE A 122 2.02 9.41 14.37
C ILE A 122 2.92 8.56 13.48
N SER A 123 2.46 7.39 13.04
CA SER A 123 3.22 6.52 12.14
C SER A 123 3.51 7.20 10.79
N ALA A 124 2.55 7.95 10.25
CA ALA A 124 2.72 8.69 8.99
C ALA A 124 3.75 9.82 9.11
N ILE A 125 3.72 10.60 10.20
CA ILE A 125 4.69 11.68 10.43
C ILE A 125 6.11 11.14 10.46
N LEU A 126 6.34 10.01 11.11
CA LEU A 126 7.65 9.34 11.13
C LEU A 126 7.95 8.66 9.79
N GLY A 127 6.94 8.04 9.20
CA GLY A 127 7.00 7.39 7.89
C GLY A 127 7.38 8.35 6.76
N MET A 128 6.97 9.63 6.83
CA MET A 128 7.40 10.65 5.86
C MET A 128 8.92 10.77 5.79
N CYS A 129 9.64 10.71 6.92
CA CYS A 129 11.10 10.78 6.93
C CYS A 129 11.73 9.50 6.41
N THR A 130 11.13 8.35 6.74
CA THR A 130 11.57 7.05 6.23
C THR A 130 11.41 6.98 4.71
N LYS A 131 10.23 7.31 4.19
CA LYS A 131 9.95 7.34 2.75
C LYS A 131 10.84 8.35 2.01
N PHE A 132 11.05 9.54 2.58
CA PHE A 132 12.01 10.51 2.06
C PHE A 132 13.41 9.91 1.89
N SER A 133 13.87 9.17 2.91
CA SER A 133 15.18 8.53 2.91
C SER A 133 15.28 7.41 1.88
N GLU A 134 14.27 6.54 1.82
CA GLU A 134 14.16 5.46 0.82
C GLU A 134 14.21 6.00 -0.60
N VAL A 135 13.40 7.02 -0.90
CA VAL A 135 13.36 7.64 -2.23
C VAL A 135 14.67 8.33 -2.58
N THR A 136 15.27 9.05 -1.62
CA THR A 136 16.57 9.71 -1.81
C THR A 136 17.66 8.69 -2.13
N LEU A 137 17.74 7.59 -1.37
CA LEU A 137 18.72 6.51 -1.60
C LEU A 137 18.45 5.80 -2.94
N ALA A 138 17.19 5.53 -3.27
CA ALA A 138 16.83 4.83 -4.50
C ALA A 138 17.22 5.62 -5.75
N VAL A 139 17.07 6.93 -5.75
CA VAL A 139 17.49 7.80 -6.85
C VAL A 139 19.01 7.97 -6.87
N HIS A 140 19.67 8.00 -5.71
CA HIS A 140 21.12 8.16 -5.61
C HIS A 140 21.89 6.93 -6.11
N PHE A 141 21.43 5.73 -5.75
CA PHE A 141 22.11 4.46 -6.05
C PHE A 141 21.52 3.68 -7.22
N ARG A 142 20.62 4.29 -8.00
CA ARG A 142 20.01 3.65 -9.18
C ARG A 142 21.00 3.39 -10.28
N GLU A 143 20.64 2.46 -11.16
CA GLU A 143 21.40 2.07 -12.34
C GLU A 143 20.55 2.25 -13.61
N LYS A 144 21.15 1.98 -14.76
CA LYS A 144 20.44 1.74 -16.03
C LYS A 144 20.53 0.26 -16.36
N ASN A 145 19.42 -0.34 -16.75
CA ASN A 145 19.41 -1.72 -17.22
C ASN A 145 19.90 -1.80 -18.68
N VAL A 146 19.97 -3.01 -19.22
CA VAL A 146 20.42 -3.27 -20.61
C VAL A 146 19.54 -2.63 -21.68
N HIS A 147 18.32 -2.19 -21.33
CA HIS A 147 17.41 -1.49 -22.23
C HIS A 147 17.47 0.03 -22.07
N GLY A 148 18.34 0.53 -21.19
CA GLY A 148 18.47 1.95 -20.89
C GLY A 148 17.46 2.48 -19.86
N ASP A 149 16.57 1.64 -19.33
CA ASP A 149 15.62 2.03 -18.29
C ASP A 149 16.32 2.32 -16.98
N LEU A 150 15.83 3.35 -16.25
CA LEU A 150 16.24 3.62 -14.89
C LEU A 150 15.67 2.56 -13.96
N VAL A 151 16.54 1.90 -13.19
CA VAL A 151 16.21 0.85 -12.23
C VAL A 151 16.83 1.18 -10.87
N GLY A 152 16.06 1.00 -9.80
CA GLY A 152 16.49 1.31 -8.44
C GLY A 152 15.52 0.74 -7.41
N GLY A 153 15.72 1.12 -6.16
CA GLY A 153 14.97 0.62 -5.02
C GLY A 153 15.87 -0.05 -4.01
N PRO A 154 15.31 -0.74 -2.98
CA PRO A 154 16.09 -1.35 -1.90
C PRO A 154 17.22 -2.26 -2.38
N MET A 155 16.95 -3.13 -3.35
CA MET A 155 17.94 -4.03 -3.89
C MET A 155 19.17 -3.31 -4.47
N TYR A 156 18.96 -2.14 -5.09
CA TYR A 156 20.07 -1.37 -5.69
C TYR A 156 20.82 -0.54 -4.67
N TYR A 157 20.17 0.12 -3.71
CA TYR A 157 20.93 0.85 -2.70
C TYR A 157 21.58 -0.06 -1.66
N ILE A 158 21.09 -1.31 -1.48
CA ILE A 158 21.83 -2.33 -0.71
C ILE A 158 23.08 -2.75 -1.49
N LYS A 159 22.93 -3.09 -2.78
CA LYS A 159 24.03 -3.54 -3.64
C LYS A 159 25.11 -2.47 -3.80
N ASN A 160 24.71 -1.21 -4.04
CA ASN A 160 25.64 -0.13 -4.42
C ASN A 160 26.08 0.73 -3.22
N GLY A 161 25.34 0.72 -2.12
CA GLY A 161 25.60 1.54 -0.95
C GLY A 161 26.25 0.81 0.22
N LEU A 162 26.04 -0.50 0.33
CA LEU A 162 26.58 -1.30 1.44
C LEU A 162 27.76 -2.17 1.01
N LYS A 163 28.53 -2.64 2.01
CA LYS A 163 29.65 -3.58 1.80
C LYS A 163 29.13 -4.94 1.30
N LYS A 164 29.96 -5.69 0.56
CA LYS A 164 29.61 -6.98 -0.08
C LYS A 164 28.93 -7.99 0.85
N HIS A 165 29.32 -8.06 2.12
CA HIS A 165 28.70 -8.99 3.08
C HIS A 165 27.24 -8.69 3.41
N TRP A 166 26.70 -7.50 3.04
CA TRP A 166 25.28 -7.16 3.16
C TRP A 166 24.47 -7.42 1.90
N HIS A 167 25.08 -7.75 0.77
CA HIS A 167 24.38 -7.87 -0.52
C HIS A 167 23.29 -8.95 -0.51
N TRP A 168 23.38 -9.97 0.36
CA TRP A 168 22.34 -10.98 0.51
C TRP A 168 20.97 -10.39 0.87
N LEU A 169 20.95 -9.24 1.57
CA LEU A 169 19.70 -8.52 1.87
C LEU A 169 18.99 -8.04 0.60
N ALA A 170 19.72 -7.68 -0.46
CA ALA A 170 19.14 -7.27 -1.74
C ALA A 170 18.40 -8.41 -2.43
N TYR A 171 18.99 -9.60 -2.41
CA TYR A 171 18.36 -10.82 -2.95
C TYR A 171 17.15 -11.22 -2.11
N LEU A 172 17.25 -11.14 -0.79
CA LEU A 172 16.16 -11.45 0.12
C LEU A 172 14.97 -10.49 -0.07
N PHE A 173 15.23 -9.19 -0.15
CA PHE A 173 14.22 -8.18 -0.47
C PHE A 173 13.50 -8.49 -1.78
N SER A 174 14.27 -8.76 -2.83
CA SER A 174 13.72 -9.03 -4.17
C SER A 174 12.91 -10.33 -4.20
N ALA A 175 13.36 -11.39 -3.50
CA ALA A 175 12.63 -12.65 -3.40
C ALA A 175 11.28 -12.47 -2.70
N PHE A 176 11.26 -11.78 -1.57
CA PHE A 176 10.02 -11.46 -0.87
C PHE A 176 9.11 -10.56 -1.73
N GLY A 177 9.69 -9.60 -2.46
CA GLY A 177 8.95 -8.75 -3.37
C GLY A 177 8.22 -9.54 -4.45
N VAL A 178 8.90 -10.48 -5.11
CA VAL A 178 8.30 -11.35 -6.13
C VAL A 178 7.15 -12.19 -5.56
N LEU A 179 7.27 -12.70 -4.34
CA LEU A 179 6.20 -13.48 -3.70
C LEU A 179 5.01 -12.61 -3.30
N THR A 180 5.28 -11.43 -2.76
CA THR A 180 4.26 -10.49 -2.30
C THR A 180 3.36 -9.98 -3.42
N VAL A 181 3.93 -9.67 -4.58
CA VAL A 181 3.18 -9.01 -5.66
C VAL A 181 2.05 -9.86 -6.23
N PHE A 182 2.17 -11.17 -6.22
CA PHE A 182 1.11 -12.07 -6.70
C PHE A 182 -0.12 -12.08 -5.77
N GLY A 183 0.10 -11.98 -4.45
CA GLY A 183 -0.98 -11.93 -3.47
C GLY A 183 -1.44 -10.50 -3.23
N THR A 184 -0.73 -9.74 -2.39
CA THR A 184 -1.12 -8.38 -1.96
C THR A 184 -1.26 -7.41 -3.12
N GLY A 185 -0.36 -7.49 -4.11
CA GLY A 185 -0.34 -6.57 -5.25
C GLY A 185 -1.33 -6.93 -6.37
N ASN A 186 -1.84 -8.16 -6.44
CA ASN A 186 -2.69 -8.61 -7.54
C ASN A 186 -3.94 -9.34 -7.06
N ALA A 187 -3.84 -10.60 -6.67
CA ALA A 187 -5.00 -11.47 -6.44
C ALA A 187 -6.00 -10.88 -5.44
N THR A 188 -5.51 -10.27 -4.35
CA THR A 188 -6.38 -9.64 -3.35
C THR A 188 -7.08 -8.40 -3.88
N GLN A 189 -6.42 -7.63 -4.72
CA GLN A 189 -6.99 -6.44 -5.36
C GLN A 189 -8.07 -6.83 -6.36
N VAL A 190 -7.80 -7.86 -7.19
CA VAL A 190 -8.79 -8.39 -8.14
C VAL A 190 -10.01 -8.94 -7.40
N ASN A 191 -9.82 -9.68 -6.30
CA ASN A 191 -10.90 -10.17 -5.46
C ASN A 191 -11.76 -9.00 -4.91
N THR A 192 -11.12 -7.91 -4.51
CA THR A 192 -11.85 -6.70 -4.08
C THR A 192 -12.66 -6.09 -5.22
N ILE A 193 -12.11 -6.03 -6.45
CA ILE A 193 -12.84 -5.53 -7.63
C ILE A 193 -14.07 -6.40 -7.90
N THR A 194 -13.91 -7.73 -7.96
CA THR A 194 -15.01 -8.64 -8.23
C THR A 194 -16.08 -8.58 -7.15
N THR A 195 -15.67 -8.48 -5.87
CA THR A 195 -16.61 -8.32 -4.76
C THR A 195 -17.39 -7.00 -4.88
N ALA A 196 -16.73 -5.89 -5.18
CA ALA A 196 -17.40 -4.60 -5.35
C ALA A 196 -18.40 -4.61 -6.51
N ILE A 197 -18.00 -5.18 -7.66
CA ILE A 197 -18.88 -5.31 -8.84
C ILE A 197 -20.08 -6.22 -8.53
N ASN A 198 -19.85 -7.40 -7.93
CA ASN A 198 -20.91 -8.34 -7.59
C ASN A 198 -21.90 -7.74 -6.60
N THR A 199 -21.40 -7.05 -5.58
CA THR A 199 -22.26 -6.37 -4.60
C THR A 199 -23.15 -5.34 -5.28
N ALA A 200 -22.60 -4.51 -6.17
CA ALA A 200 -23.39 -3.54 -6.91
C ALA A 200 -24.43 -4.21 -7.80
N LEU A 201 -24.04 -5.18 -8.64
CA LEU A 201 -24.95 -5.87 -9.56
C LEU A 201 -26.05 -6.64 -8.83
N THR A 202 -25.74 -7.26 -7.69
CA THR A 202 -26.73 -8.01 -6.89
C THR A 202 -27.70 -7.07 -6.17
N ASN A 203 -27.20 -5.97 -5.60
CA ASN A 203 -28.04 -4.97 -4.91
C ASN A 203 -29.05 -4.32 -5.86
N TYR A 204 -28.68 -4.14 -7.12
CA TYR A 204 -29.59 -3.60 -8.14
C TYR A 204 -30.36 -4.68 -8.90
N HIS A 205 -30.32 -5.95 -8.44
CA HIS A 205 -31.02 -7.08 -9.05
C HIS A 205 -30.70 -7.32 -10.54
N VAL A 206 -29.52 -6.91 -10.98
CA VAL A 206 -29.05 -7.10 -12.38
C VAL A 206 -28.64 -8.55 -12.62
N ILE A 207 -28.07 -9.20 -11.60
CA ILE A 207 -27.66 -10.61 -11.65
C ILE A 207 -28.22 -11.40 -10.47
N SER A 208 -28.43 -12.71 -10.69
CA SER A 208 -28.70 -13.68 -9.62
C SER A 208 -27.39 -14.10 -8.94
N LYS A 209 -27.48 -14.66 -7.72
CA LYS A 209 -26.31 -15.21 -7.00
C LYS A 209 -25.61 -16.33 -7.78
N ASP A 210 -26.36 -17.09 -8.59
CA ASP A 210 -25.82 -18.19 -9.39
C ASP A 210 -24.94 -17.71 -10.55
N ALA A 211 -25.13 -16.45 -11.00
CA ALA A 211 -24.32 -15.85 -12.06
C ALA A 211 -22.97 -15.29 -11.57
N VAL A 212 -22.79 -15.13 -10.25
CA VAL A 212 -21.57 -14.55 -9.66
C VAL A 212 -20.28 -15.23 -10.12
N PRO A 213 -20.15 -16.58 -10.18
CA PRO A 213 -18.91 -17.23 -10.66
C PRO A 213 -18.58 -16.86 -12.11
N THR A 214 -19.60 -16.76 -12.97
CA THR A 214 -19.44 -16.36 -14.38
C THR A 214 -18.97 -14.91 -14.50
N VAL A 215 -19.57 -14.00 -13.74
CA VAL A 215 -19.16 -12.59 -13.69
C VAL A 215 -17.72 -12.48 -13.21
N ASN A 216 -17.34 -13.21 -12.18
CA ASN A 216 -15.96 -13.23 -11.67
C ASN A 216 -14.96 -13.66 -12.75
N LEU A 217 -15.27 -14.72 -13.50
CA LEU A 217 -14.39 -15.18 -14.57
C LEU A 217 -14.25 -14.13 -15.68
N VAL A 218 -15.36 -13.53 -16.12
CA VAL A 218 -15.36 -12.49 -17.16
C VAL A 218 -14.55 -11.27 -16.71
N VAL A 219 -14.79 -10.78 -15.50
CA VAL A 219 -14.05 -9.66 -14.91
C VAL A 219 -12.56 -10.00 -14.79
N GLY A 220 -12.23 -11.21 -14.32
CA GLY A 220 -10.84 -11.68 -14.22
C GLY A 220 -10.12 -11.69 -15.55
N ILE A 221 -10.78 -12.15 -16.63
CA ILE A 221 -10.21 -12.14 -18.00
C ILE A 221 -10.00 -10.70 -18.49
N ILE A 222 -10.99 -9.83 -18.32
CA ILE A 222 -10.90 -8.42 -18.73
C ILE A 222 -9.72 -7.74 -18.01
N LEU A 223 -9.61 -7.94 -16.70
CA LEU A 223 -8.51 -7.39 -15.90
C LEU A 223 -7.16 -7.96 -16.34
N ALA A 224 -7.06 -9.26 -16.59
CA ALA A 224 -5.82 -9.88 -17.07
C ALA A 224 -5.35 -9.24 -18.40
N ILE A 225 -6.27 -9.02 -19.35
CA ILE A 225 -5.96 -8.35 -20.61
C ILE A 225 -5.48 -6.91 -20.38
N LEU A 226 -6.21 -6.13 -19.57
CA LEU A 226 -5.85 -4.73 -19.27
C LEU A 226 -4.51 -4.62 -18.58
N ILE A 227 -4.24 -5.48 -17.60
CA ILE A 227 -2.96 -5.53 -16.87
C ILE A 227 -1.83 -5.86 -17.84
N ALA A 228 -1.99 -6.90 -18.69
CA ALA A 228 -0.99 -7.28 -19.69
C ALA A 228 -0.71 -6.13 -20.66
N LEU A 229 -1.74 -5.49 -21.19
CA LEU A 229 -1.60 -4.37 -22.13
C LEU A 229 -0.82 -3.20 -21.51
N ILE A 230 -1.05 -2.89 -20.22
CA ILE A 230 -0.37 -1.77 -19.55
C ILE A 230 1.06 -2.14 -19.23
N LEU A 231 1.30 -3.29 -18.58
CA LEU A 231 2.63 -3.67 -18.11
C LEU A 231 3.59 -3.96 -19.27
N LEU A 232 3.15 -4.67 -20.31
CA LEU A 232 3.97 -4.95 -21.51
C LEU A 232 4.35 -3.66 -22.26
N GLY A 233 3.64 -2.56 -22.06
CA GLY A 233 3.99 -1.24 -22.58
C GLY A 233 5.12 -0.54 -21.82
N GLY A 234 5.68 -1.19 -20.78
CA GLY A 234 6.83 -0.71 -20.02
C GLY A 234 6.53 0.53 -19.15
N ILE A 235 7.60 1.06 -18.55
CA ILE A 235 7.50 2.13 -17.54
C ILE A 235 6.82 3.40 -18.05
N ARG A 236 6.98 3.74 -19.33
CA ARG A 236 6.29 4.91 -19.92
C ARG A 236 4.78 4.76 -19.97
N ARG A 237 4.28 3.57 -20.30
CA ARG A 237 2.82 3.32 -20.32
C ARG A 237 2.26 3.28 -18.91
N ILE A 238 2.95 2.62 -17.99
CA ILE A 238 2.60 2.60 -16.58
C ILE A 238 2.49 4.04 -16.06
N GLY A 239 3.51 4.87 -16.24
CA GLY A 239 3.51 6.27 -15.81
C GLY A 239 2.37 7.11 -16.42
N ARG A 240 2.07 6.94 -17.72
CA ARG A 240 0.96 7.64 -18.39
C ARG A 240 -0.41 7.24 -17.88
N VAL A 241 -0.60 5.97 -17.51
CA VAL A 241 -1.86 5.49 -16.95
C VAL A 241 -2.02 6.00 -15.52
N THR A 242 -1.00 5.85 -14.68
CA THR A 242 -1.06 6.24 -13.27
C THR A 242 -1.19 7.75 -13.05
N GLU A 243 -0.52 8.59 -13.89
CA GLU A 243 -0.65 10.05 -13.78
C GLU A 243 -2.04 10.59 -14.07
N LYS A 244 -2.88 9.82 -14.78
CA LYS A 244 -4.30 10.17 -15.03
C LYS A 244 -5.22 9.52 -14.02
N LEU A 245 -5.04 8.23 -13.77
CA LEU A 245 -5.92 7.44 -12.92
C LEU A 245 -5.85 7.91 -11.46
N VAL A 246 -4.64 8.11 -10.91
CA VAL A 246 -4.46 8.41 -9.48
C VAL A 246 -5.05 9.76 -9.08
N PRO A 247 -4.77 10.89 -9.76
CA PRO A 247 -5.42 12.15 -9.40
C PRO A 247 -6.93 12.11 -9.57
N PHE A 248 -7.44 11.43 -10.60
CA PHE A 248 -8.87 11.28 -10.85
C PHE A 248 -9.57 10.52 -9.72
N MET A 249 -9.07 9.33 -9.36
CA MET A 249 -9.66 8.52 -8.28
C MET A 249 -9.58 9.22 -6.92
N ALA A 250 -8.42 9.84 -6.62
CA ALA A 250 -8.23 10.57 -5.37
C ALA A 250 -9.15 11.78 -5.27
N LEU A 251 -9.32 12.55 -6.35
CA LEU A 251 -10.19 13.72 -6.37
C LEU A 251 -11.64 13.34 -6.11
N ILE A 252 -12.17 12.33 -6.82
CA ILE A 252 -13.54 11.85 -6.62
C ILE A 252 -13.74 11.40 -5.17
N TYR A 253 -12.81 10.61 -4.65
CA TYR A 253 -12.90 10.12 -3.26
C TYR A 253 -12.88 11.26 -2.25
N ILE A 254 -11.95 12.21 -2.42
CA ILE A 254 -11.85 13.40 -1.54
C ILE A 254 -13.13 14.22 -1.58
N VAL A 255 -13.68 14.50 -2.77
CA VAL A 255 -14.91 15.29 -2.90
C VAL A 255 -16.09 14.61 -2.18
N LEU A 256 -16.27 13.31 -2.39
CA LEU A 256 -17.34 12.56 -1.73
C LEU A 256 -17.14 12.51 -0.21
N ALA A 257 -15.91 12.25 0.26
CA ALA A 257 -15.62 12.19 1.68
C ALA A 257 -15.78 13.55 2.38
N VAL A 258 -15.31 14.63 1.75
CA VAL A 258 -15.52 16.00 2.25
C VAL A 258 -17.00 16.35 2.30
N GLY A 259 -17.79 15.93 1.31
CA GLY A 259 -19.24 16.11 1.34
C GLY A 259 -19.92 15.42 2.53
N VAL A 260 -19.51 14.18 2.88
CA VAL A 260 -20.00 13.50 4.10
C VAL A 260 -19.66 14.35 5.35
N ILE A 261 -18.43 14.85 5.44
CA ILE A 261 -17.97 15.65 6.59
C ILE A 261 -18.76 16.95 6.70
N ILE A 262 -19.00 17.66 5.59
CA ILE A 262 -19.77 18.91 5.57
C ILE A 262 -21.21 18.66 6.01
N LEU A 263 -21.87 17.61 5.48
CA LEU A 263 -23.24 17.27 5.84
C LEU A 263 -23.38 16.80 7.30
N ASN A 264 -22.29 16.33 7.91
CA ASN A 264 -22.24 15.90 9.31
C ASN A 264 -21.32 16.79 10.16
N ILE A 265 -21.17 18.08 9.82
CA ILE A 265 -20.20 18.99 10.42
C ILE A 265 -20.36 19.12 11.95
N GLY A 266 -21.58 18.98 12.45
CA GLY A 266 -21.87 19.04 13.89
C GLY A 266 -21.21 17.91 14.70
N HIS A 267 -20.91 16.77 14.08
CA HIS A 267 -20.25 15.64 14.75
C HIS A 267 -18.71 15.74 14.74
N VAL A 268 -18.15 16.57 13.87
CA VAL A 268 -16.68 16.66 13.66
C VAL A 268 -15.92 16.96 14.97
N PRO A 269 -16.30 17.94 15.81
CA PRO A 269 -15.57 18.20 17.06
C PRO A 269 -15.57 16.99 18.02
N ALA A 270 -16.73 16.33 18.17
CA ALA A 270 -16.86 15.14 19.02
C ALA A 270 -16.03 13.96 18.47
N VAL A 271 -15.98 13.79 17.15
CA VAL A 271 -15.17 12.76 16.51
C VAL A 271 -13.67 12.99 16.74
N PHE A 272 -13.17 14.22 16.57
CA PHE A 272 -11.77 14.53 16.88
C PHE A 272 -11.46 14.32 18.37
N ALA A 273 -12.34 14.70 19.27
CA ALA A 273 -12.20 14.43 20.70
C ALA A 273 -12.11 12.91 20.95
N SER A 274 -13.01 12.11 20.34
CA SER A 274 -12.99 10.65 20.48
C SER A 274 -11.75 9.99 19.90
N ILE A 275 -11.14 10.55 18.84
CA ILE A 275 -9.88 10.07 18.28
C ILE A 275 -8.73 10.30 19.27
N VAL A 276 -8.65 11.48 19.88
CA VAL A 276 -7.60 11.81 20.85
C VAL A 276 -7.79 11.03 22.14
N GLU A 277 -9.01 11.02 22.70
CA GLU A 277 -9.32 10.27 23.91
C GLU A 277 -9.13 8.76 23.71
N GLY A 278 -9.65 8.21 22.61
CA GLY A 278 -9.53 6.81 22.27
C GLY A 278 -8.08 6.35 21.99
N ALA A 279 -7.17 7.27 21.67
CA ALA A 279 -5.76 6.95 21.50
C ALA A 279 -5.10 6.51 22.82
N PHE A 280 -5.53 7.06 23.96
CA PHE A 280 -4.95 6.81 25.28
C PHE A 280 -5.90 6.01 26.18
N HIS A 281 -7.20 6.18 26.02
CA HIS A 281 -8.26 5.54 26.79
C HIS A 281 -9.30 4.85 25.88
N PRO A 282 -8.92 3.86 25.07
CA PRO A 282 -9.82 3.26 24.08
C PRO A 282 -11.05 2.60 24.71
N ALA A 283 -10.94 2.06 25.92
CA ALA A 283 -12.06 1.45 26.63
C ALA A 283 -13.20 2.45 26.90
N ALA A 284 -12.87 3.72 27.17
CA ALA A 284 -13.86 4.77 27.45
C ALA A 284 -14.72 5.10 26.22
N VAL A 285 -14.11 5.01 25.01
CA VAL A 285 -14.78 5.39 23.74
C VAL A 285 -15.46 4.20 23.07
N THR A 286 -15.08 2.97 23.43
CA THR A 286 -15.58 1.73 22.79
C THR A 286 -16.47 0.90 23.72
N GLY A 287 -16.87 1.44 24.88
CA GLY A 287 -17.66 0.71 25.88
C GLY A 287 -16.94 -0.54 26.43
N GLY A 288 -15.60 -0.50 26.49
CA GLY A 288 -14.78 -1.60 26.99
C GLY A 288 -14.39 -2.65 25.95
N ALA A 289 -14.94 -2.60 24.72
CA ALA A 289 -14.64 -3.58 23.68
C ALA A 289 -13.16 -3.56 23.24
N VAL A 290 -12.51 -2.38 23.30
CA VAL A 290 -11.06 -2.23 23.09
C VAL A 290 -10.41 -1.92 24.44
N GLY A 291 -10.01 -2.96 25.15
CA GLY A 291 -9.55 -2.88 26.53
C GLY A 291 -8.13 -2.33 26.74
N SER A 292 -7.37 -2.07 25.70
CA SER A 292 -5.94 -1.75 25.83
C SER A 292 -5.48 -0.65 24.89
N PHE A 293 -4.80 0.35 25.47
CA PHE A 293 -4.02 1.36 24.73
C PHE A 293 -3.08 0.72 23.67
N PHE A 294 -2.38 -0.36 24.03
CA PHE A 294 -1.51 -1.06 23.11
C PHE A 294 -2.25 -1.63 21.90
N MET A 295 -3.51 -2.04 22.04
CA MET A 295 -4.32 -2.53 20.93
C MET A 295 -4.60 -1.40 19.92
N SER A 296 -5.03 -0.25 20.40
CA SER A 296 -5.26 0.94 19.57
C SER A 296 -3.98 1.37 18.84
N MET A 297 -2.87 1.49 19.57
CA MET A 297 -1.57 1.85 19.03
C MET A 297 -1.10 0.83 17.99
N LYS A 298 -1.12 -0.47 18.33
CA LYS A 298 -0.69 -1.55 17.42
C LYS A 298 -1.48 -1.54 16.12
N LYS A 299 -2.81 -1.41 16.20
CA LYS A 299 -3.67 -1.42 15.01
C LYS A 299 -3.51 -0.16 14.19
N GLY A 300 -3.43 1.01 14.83
CA GLY A 300 -3.20 2.27 14.11
C GLY A 300 -1.85 2.30 13.39
N VAL A 301 -0.75 2.00 14.08
CA VAL A 301 0.58 1.98 13.49
C VAL A 301 0.69 0.96 12.37
N SER A 302 0.25 -0.29 12.61
CA SER A 302 0.32 -1.35 11.60
C SER A 302 -0.46 -1.00 10.34
N ARG A 303 -1.68 -0.49 10.46
CA ARG A 303 -2.51 -0.13 9.30
C ARG A 303 -2.04 1.15 8.62
N GLY A 304 -1.46 2.11 9.35
CA GLY A 304 -0.79 3.27 8.77
C GLY A 304 0.38 2.88 7.88
N ILE A 305 1.28 2.02 8.38
CA ILE A 305 2.43 1.51 7.64
C ILE A 305 2.00 0.67 6.43
N PHE A 306 1.00 -0.18 6.61
CA PHE A 306 0.47 -1.01 5.53
C PHE A 306 -0.09 -0.16 4.40
N SER A 307 -0.74 0.97 4.71
CA SER A 307 -1.30 1.90 3.73
C SER A 307 -0.19 2.65 2.97
N ASN A 308 0.69 3.36 3.68
CA ASN A 308 1.68 4.25 3.05
C ASN A 308 3.00 3.58 2.65
N GLU A 309 3.19 2.30 3.00
CA GLU A 309 4.37 1.49 2.69
C GLU A 309 5.71 2.11 3.14
N ALA A 310 5.72 3.06 4.09
CA ALA A 310 6.95 3.65 4.62
C ALA A 310 7.69 2.62 5.50
N GLY A 311 8.93 2.33 5.15
CA GLY A 311 9.72 1.28 5.78
C GLY A 311 9.69 -0.06 5.04
N LEU A 312 8.76 -0.25 4.08
CA LEU A 312 8.74 -1.43 3.20
C LEU A 312 9.71 -1.29 2.02
N GLY A 313 10.03 -0.05 1.61
CA GLY A 313 10.95 0.25 0.51
C GLY A 313 10.34 0.19 -0.88
N THR A 314 9.14 -0.36 -1.04
CA THR A 314 8.47 -0.64 -2.31
C THR A 314 8.27 0.62 -3.17
N GLY A 315 7.68 1.68 -2.62
CA GLY A 315 7.43 2.94 -3.35
C GLY A 315 8.70 3.57 -3.92
N SER A 316 9.86 3.35 -3.29
CA SER A 316 11.15 3.85 -3.76
C SER A 316 11.55 3.29 -5.13
N ILE A 317 11.02 2.12 -5.53
CA ILE A 317 11.24 1.48 -6.83
C ILE A 317 10.65 2.35 -7.96
N ALA A 318 9.42 2.83 -7.79
CA ALA A 318 8.80 3.74 -8.76
C ALA A 318 9.53 5.08 -8.83
N HIS A 319 9.88 5.65 -7.67
CA HIS A 319 10.62 6.92 -7.62
C HIS A 319 12.01 6.86 -8.24
N ALA A 320 12.67 5.71 -8.22
CA ALA A 320 13.95 5.51 -8.88
C ALA A 320 13.87 5.69 -10.40
N CYS A 321 12.71 5.44 -11.01
CA CYS A 321 12.46 5.63 -12.44
C CYS A 321 12.29 7.12 -12.83
N ALA A 322 12.27 8.07 -11.86
CA ALA A 322 12.05 9.49 -12.12
C ALA A 322 13.21 10.13 -12.88
N ASP A 323 12.92 10.88 -13.94
CA ASP A 323 13.90 11.68 -14.68
C ASP A 323 14.34 12.92 -13.87
N THR A 324 15.26 12.70 -12.95
CA THR A 324 15.83 13.74 -12.09
C THR A 324 17.27 13.43 -11.74
N ARG A 325 18.11 14.47 -11.68
CA ARG A 325 19.50 14.38 -11.20
C ARG A 325 19.66 14.75 -9.72
N LYS A 326 18.56 15.13 -9.04
CA LYS A 326 18.59 15.61 -7.66
C LYS A 326 17.86 14.63 -6.74
N PRO A 327 18.55 13.65 -6.09
CA PRO A 327 17.92 12.63 -5.24
C PRO A 327 17.05 13.23 -4.14
N VAL A 328 17.57 14.20 -3.39
CA VAL A 328 16.85 14.87 -2.30
C VAL A 328 15.57 15.55 -2.78
N LYS A 329 15.58 16.12 -4.00
CA LYS A 329 14.39 16.74 -4.58
C LYS A 329 13.29 15.70 -4.85
N GLN A 330 13.67 14.49 -5.27
CA GLN A 330 12.71 13.39 -5.43
C GLN A 330 12.27 12.83 -4.06
N GLY A 331 13.15 12.84 -3.06
CA GLY A 331 12.80 12.48 -1.69
C GLY A 331 11.61 13.27 -1.14
N PHE A 332 11.48 14.56 -1.47
CA PHE A 332 10.32 15.36 -1.06
C PHE A 332 8.99 14.86 -1.64
N PHE A 333 8.98 14.22 -2.79
CA PHE A 333 7.78 13.54 -3.31
C PHE A 333 7.38 12.34 -2.44
N GLY A 334 8.34 11.67 -1.78
CA GLY A 334 8.03 10.62 -0.80
C GLY A 334 7.34 11.17 0.45
N ILE A 335 7.68 12.39 0.91
CA ILE A 335 6.93 13.08 1.98
C ILE A 335 5.49 13.34 1.53
N PHE A 336 5.32 13.87 0.32
CA PHE A 336 4.00 14.14 -0.25
C PHE A 336 3.16 12.86 -0.40
N GLU A 337 3.77 11.76 -0.85
CA GLU A 337 3.12 10.46 -0.99
C GLU A 337 2.49 10.00 0.33
N VAL A 338 3.26 9.93 1.41
CA VAL A 338 2.78 9.51 2.73
C VAL A 338 1.74 10.49 3.30
N PHE A 339 1.92 11.80 3.05
CA PHE A 339 0.97 12.81 3.47
C PHE A 339 -0.39 12.62 2.79
N VAL A 340 -0.42 12.47 1.47
CA VAL A 340 -1.68 12.26 0.72
C VAL A 340 -2.32 10.95 1.10
N ASP A 341 -1.55 9.87 1.16
CA ASP A 341 -2.06 8.54 1.49
C ASP A 341 -2.70 8.49 2.88
N THR A 342 -1.95 8.83 3.91
CA THR A 342 -2.38 8.57 5.28
C THR A 342 -3.00 9.80 5.94
N ILE A 343 -2.35 10.98 5.88
CA ILE A 343 -2.88 12.17 6.56
C ILE A 343 -4.14 12.68 5.86
N VAL A 344 -4.23 12.59 4.52
CA VAL A 344 -5.42 13.03 3.78
C VAL A 344 -6.42 11.89 3.64
N ILE A 345 -6.11 10.86 2.86
CA ILE A 345 -7.11 9.87 2.43
C ILE A 345 -7.55 8.98 3.59
N CYS A 346 -6.63 8.43 4.40
CA CYS A 346 -7.05 7.61 5.55
C CYS A 346 -7.82 8.42 6.61
N THR A 347 -7.46 9.70 6.83
CA THR A 347 -8.21 10.56 7.73
C THR A 347 -9.62 10.83 7.22
N LEU A 348 -9.77 11.11 5.91
CA LEU A 348 -11.09 11.29 5.31
C LEU A 348 -11.94 10.03 5.46
N THR A 349 -11.38 8.85 5.23
CA THR A 349 -12.08 7.58 5.45
C THR A 349 -12.53 7.42 6.90
N ALA A 350 -11.64 7.72 7.85
CA ALA A 350 -11.98 7.66 9.28
C ALA A 350 -13.11 8.63 9.64
N LEU A 351 -13.06 9.85 9.11
CA LEU A 351 -14.11 10.84 9.33
C LEU A 351 -15.43 10.45 8.68
N VAL A 352 -15.41 9.83 7.49
CA VAL A 352 -16.61 9.28 6.85
C VAL A 352 -17.28 8.26 7.76
N ILE A 353 -16.53 7.31 8.34
CA ILE A 353 -17.06 6.28 9.23
C ILE A 353 -17.59 6.91 10.53
N LEU A 354 -16.79 7.76 11.17
CA LEU A 354 -17.10 8.25 12.52
C LEU A 354 -18.13 9.38 12.53
N CYS A 355 -18.11 10.29 11.54
CA CYS A 355 -19.07 11.40 11.48
C CYS A 355 -20.46 10.97 11.00
N SER A 356 -20.56 9.91 10.17
CA SER A 356 -21.84 9.36 9.74
C SER A 356 -22.58 8.56 10.81
N GLN A 357 -21.94 8.33 11.97
CA GLN A 357 -22.48 7.62 13.14
C GLN A 357 -23.02 6.21 12.82
N VAL A 358 -22.49 5.54 11.81
CA VAL A 358 -22.82 4.14 11.54
C VAL A 358 -22.35 3.26 12.71
N PRO A 359 -23.13 2.22 13.07
CA PRO A 359 -22.75 1.30 14.13
C PRO A 359 -21.42 0.61 13.81
N VAL A 360 -20.46 0.73 14.71
CA VAL A 360 -19.18 0.02 14.62
C VAL A 360 -19.20 -1.15 15.58
N SER A 361 -19.09 -2.38 15.06
CA SER A 361 -18.95 -3.59 15.87
C SER A 361 -17.52 -3.70 16.40
N TYR A 362 -17.22 -3.00 17.50
CA TYR A 362 -15.87 -3.02 18.07
C TYR A 362 -15.45 -4.41 18.52
N GLY A 363 -14.16 -4.73 18.31
CA GLY A 363 -13.59 -6.04 18.60
C GLY A 363 -13.78 -7.07 17.49
N GLN A 364 -14.56 -6.77 16.45
CA GLN A 364 -14.77 -7.62 15.28
C GLN A 364 -14.05 -7.06 14.06
N ALA A 365 -13.60 -7.95 13.16
CA ALA A 365 -12.98 -7.51 11.91
C ALA A 365 -14.02 -6.81 11.02
N ALA A 366 -13.64 -5.65 10.49
CA ALA A 366 -14.43 -4.93 9.50
C ALA A 366 -13.56 -4.64 8.27
N GLY A 367 -14.21 -4.55 7.12
CA GLY A 367 -13.59 -4.24 5.85
C GLY A 367 -14.18 -2.99 5.20
N ALA A 368 -14.19 -2.95 3.88
CA ALA A 368 -14.68 -1.80 3.11
C ALA A 368 -16.18 -1.53 3.31
N GLU A 369 -16.94 -2.55 3.69
CA GLU A 369 -18.38 -2.46 3.96
C GLU A 369 -18.72 -1.41 5.02
N LEU A 370 -17.89 -1.24 6.04
CA LEU A 370 -18.09 -0.22 7.07
C LEU A 370 -17.93 1.20 6.49
N THR A 371 -16.94 1.41 5.63
CA THR A 371 -16.74 2.68 4.94
C THR A 371 -17.90 2.97 3.97
N ILE A 372 -18.33 1.97 3.22
CA ILE A 372 -19.48 2.07 2.29
C ILE A 372 -20.74 2.42 3.06
N SER A 373 -20.96 1.81 4.24
CA SER A 373 -22.10 2.15 5.12
C SER A 373 -22.06 3.62 5.55
N GLY A 374 -20.88 4.17 5.85
CA GLY A 374 -20.72 5.58 6.17
C GLY A 374 -21.14 6.52 5.02
N PHE A 375 -20.75 6.21 3.80
CA PHE A 375 -21.21 6.94 2.62
C PHE A 375 -22.71 6.79 2.40
N THR A 376 -23.23 5.56 2.48
CA THR A 376 -24.64 5.23 2.25
C THR A 376 -25.55 5.89 3.28
N ALA A 377 -25.15 5.95 4.55
CA ALA A 377 -25.91 6.63 5.61
C ALA A 377 -26.09 8.13 5.31
N THR A 378 -25.12 8.77 4.66
CA THR A 378 -25.18 10.19 4.34
C THR A 378 -25.85 10.49 3.02
N TYR A 379 -25.54 9.72 1.96
CA TYR A 379 -25.99 10.02 0.58
C TYR A 379 -27.13 9.13 0.10
N GLY A 380 -27.46 8.06 0.82
CA GLY A 380 -28.42 7.04 0.37
C GLY A 380 -27.78 5.99 -0.55
N ASN A 381 -28.60 5.03 -0.99
CA ASN A 381 -28.12 3.82 -1.67
C ASN A 381 -27.43 4.06 -3.03
N TRP A 382 -27.74 5.17 -3.71
CA TRP A 382 -27.15 5.46 -5.02
C TRP A 382 -25.62 5.60 -4.98
N VAL A 383 -25.05 6.03 -3.83
CA VAL A 383 -23.60 6.20 -3.67
C VAL A 383 -22.86 4.86 -3.72
N SER A 384 -23.54 3.74 -3.53
CA SER A 384 -22.93 2.40 -3.62
C SER A 384 -22.30 2.13 -4.99
N ILE A 385 -22.83 2.68 -6.07
CA ILE A 385 -22.22 2.60 -7.41
C ILE A 385 -20.89 3.36 -7.43
N PHE A 386 -20.87 4.58 -6.89
CA PHE A 386 -19.65 5.39 -6.84
C PHE A 386 -18.57 4.77 -5.98
N THR A 387 -18.95 4.20 -4.83
CA THR A 387 -17.99 3.49 -3.97
C THR A 387 -17.45 2.24 -4.64
N ALA A 388 -18.28 1.50 -5.39
CA ALA A 388 -17.82 0.36 -6.17
C ALA A 388 -16.84 0.79 -7.28
N VAL A 389 -17.13 1.87 -8.01
CA VAL A 389 -16.22 2.43 -9.04
C VAL A 389 -14.93 2.91 -8.41
N ALA A 390 -14.97 3.61 -7.26
CA ALA A 390 -13.79 4.04 -6.54
C ALA A 390 -12.94 2.84 -6.11
N MET A 391 -13.55 1.80 -5.52
CA MET A 391 -12.85 0.57 -5.15
C MET A 391 -12.18 -0.11 -6.34
N CYS A 392 -12.86 -0.17 -7.49
CA CYS A 392 -12.29 -0.71 -8.72
C CYS A 392 -11.07 0.12 -9.18
N CYS A 393 -11.15 1.45 -9.16
CA CYS A 393 -10.05 2.33 -9.54
C CYS A 393 -8.86 2.17 -8.59
N PHE A 394 -9.08 2.17 -7.27
CA PHE A 394 -8.06 2.01 -6.26
C PHE A 394 -7.37 0.65 -6.35
N ALA A 395 -8.14 -0.43 -6.44
CA ALA A 395 -7.58 -1.77 -6.57
C ALA A 395 -6.83 -1.95 -7.89
N PHE A 396 -7.37 -1.46 -9.01
CA PHE A 396 -6.72 -1.56 -10.32
C PHE A 396 -5.41 -0.75 -10.37
N SER A 397 -5.40 0.46 -9.82
CA SER A 397 -4.15 1.25 -9.73
C SER A 397 -3.08 0.52 -8.93
N THR A 398 -3.46 -0.12 -7.81
CA THR A 398 -2.55 -0.92 -6.98
C THR A 398 -1.96 -2.09 -7.76
N ILE A 399 -2.76 -2.81 -8.55
CA ILE A 399 -2.26 -3.90 -9.42
C ILE A 399 -1.18 -3.38 -10.39
N ILE A 400 -1.39 -2.22 -10.99
CA ILE A 400 -0.42 -1.64 -11.94
C ILE A 400 0.87 -1.21 -11.24
N GLY A 401 0.78 -0.53 -10.09
CA GLY A 401 1.94 -0.10 -9.29
C GLY A 401 2.78 -1.30 -8.80
N TRP A 402 2.13 -2.30 -8.22
CA TRP A 402 2.80 -3.51 -7.76
C TRP A 402 3.35 -4.37 -8.90
N GLY A 403 2.72 -4.34 -10.07
CA GLY A 403 3.25 -4.97 -11.28
C GLY A 403 4.62 -4.42 -11.68
N LEU A 404 4.85 -3.11 -11.53
CA LEU A 404 6.17 -2.51 -11.71
C LEU A 404 7.15 -3.01 -10.63
N TYR A 405 6.74 -3.03 -9.35
CA TYR A 405 7.62 -3.48 -8.25
C TYR A 405 8.07 -4.93 -8.45
N GLY A 406 7.13 -5.83 -8.76
CA GLY A 406 7.45 -7.23 -9.05
C GLY A 406 8.38 -7.39 -10.24
N THR A 407 8.15 -6.65 -11.33
CA THR A 407 9.01 -6.68 -12.50
C THR A 407 10.43 -6.25 -12.16
N ARG A 408 10.63 -5.22 -11.33
CA ARG A 408 11.96 -4.77 -10.93
C ARG A 408 12.64 -5.73 -9.94
N CYS A 409 11.87 -6.39 -9.06
CA CYS A 409 12.39 -7.42 -8.18
C CYS A 409 12.87 -8.67 -8.95
N ILE A 410 12.06 -9.17 -9.89
CA ILE A 410 12.42 -10.35 -10.68
C ILE A 410 13.59 -10.04 -11.65
N GLU A 411 13.63 -8.82 -12.20
CA GLU A 411 14.73 -8.34 -13.03
C GLU A 411 16.05 -8.33 -12.27
N PHE A 412 16.04 -7.89 -11.00
CA PHE A 412 17.24 -7.91 -10.17
C PHE A 412 17.77 -9.33 -9.90
N LEU A 413 16.87 -10.30 -9.73
CA LEU A 413 17.23 -11.70 -9.44
C LEU A 413 17.75 -12.45 -10.68
N PHE A 414 17.10 -12.27 -11.82
CA PHE A 414 17.29 -13.13 -13.01
C PHE A 414 17.60 -12.37 -14.30
N GLY A 415 17.74 -11.03 -14.21
CA GLY A 415 17.98 -10.16 -15.35
C GLY A 415 16.71 -9.81 -16.14
N SER A 416 16.85 -8.91 -17.12
CA SER A 416 15.71 -8.32 -17.85
C SER A 416 14.98 -9.28 -18.80
N ARG A 417 15.57 -10.42 -19.15
CA ARG A 417 14.97 -11.42 -20.06
C ARG A 417 13.68 -12.02 -19.49
N VAL A 418 13.56 -12.09 -18.17
CA VAL A 418 12.39 -12.66 -17.47
C VAL A 418 11.23 -11.68 -17.31
N ASN A 419 11.41 -10.39 -17.62
CA ASN A 419 10.39 -9.37 -17.39
C ASN A 419 9.09 -9.66 -18.13
N LYS A 420 9.15 -9.94 -19.44
CA LYS A 420 7.94 -10.22 -20.25
C LYS A 420 7.20 -11.48 -19.78
N PRO A 421 7.85 -12.65 -19.62
CA PRO A 421 7.20 -13.84 -19.05
C PRO A 421 6.57 -13.56 -17.67
N PHE A 422 7.27 -12.85 -16.79
CA PHE A 422 6.76 -12.48 -15.48
C PHE A 422 5.50 -11.62 -15.57
N MET A 423 5.49 -10.58 -16.43
CA MET A 423 4.33 -9.71 -16.61
C MET A 423 3.10 -10.47 -17.12
N LEU A 424 3.30 -11.47 -18.00
CA LEU A 424 2.23 -12.34 -18.47
C LEU A 424 1.68 -13.23 -17.36
N VAL A 425 2.56 -13.90 -16.60
CA VAL A 425 2.14 -14.70 -15.43
C VAL A 425 1.42 -13.83 -14.41
N TYR A 426 1.97 -12.65 -14.12
CA TYR A 426 1.34 -11.70 -13.21
C TYR A 426 -0.07 -11.29 -13.66
N ALA A 427 -0.25 -11.01 -14.95
CA ALA A 427 -1.57 -10.69 -15.51
C ALA A 427 -2.55 -11.88 -15.40
N LEU A 428 -2.10 -13.11 -15.67
CA LEU A 428 -2.94 -14.31 -15.57
C LEU A 428 -3.39 -14.61 -14.13
N VAL A 429 -2.60 -14.23 -13.12
CA VAL A 429 -2.98 -14.37 -11.70
C VAL A 429 -4.24 -13.55 -11.37
N ALA A 430 -4.58 -12.53 -12.15
CA ALA A 430 -5.85 -11.83 -11.99
C ALA A 430 -7.07 -12.75 -12.16
N ILE A 431 -7.01 -13.74 -13.05
CA ILE A 431 -8.09 -14.72 -13.22
C ILE A 431 -8.22 -15.58 -11.95
N VAL A 432 -7.09 -16.00 -11.38
CA VAL A 432 -7.05 -16.75 -10.12
C VAL A 432 -7.63 -15.92 -8.97
N GLY A 433 -7.23 -14.66 -8.85
CA GLY A 433 -7.74 -13.73 -7.85
C GLY A 433 -9.23 -13.47 -7.94
N ALA A 434 -9.79 -13.50 -9.17
CA ALA A 434 -11.21 -13.32 -9.42
C ALA A 434 -12.05 -14.56 -9.04
N THR A 435 -11.50 -15.76 -9.17
CA THR A 435 -12.29 -17.02 -9.15
C THR A 435 -12.06 -17.91 -7.93
N MET A 436 -11.00 -17.66 -7.14
CA MET A 436 -10.63 -18.52 -6.01
C MET A 436 -10.85 -17.81 -4.67
N ASP A 437 -11.11 -18.61 -3.62
CA ASP A 437 -11.02 -18.14 -2.25
C ASP A 437 -9.54 -17.95 -1.85
N LEU A 438 -9.20 -16.75 -1.42
CA LEU A 438 -7.82 -16.31 -1.21
C LEU A 438 -7.35 -16.36 0.25
N GLY A 439 -8.15 -16.85 1.20
CA GLY A 439 -7.91 -16.72 2.64
C GLY A 439 -6.47 -16.97 3.08
N LEU A 440 -5.93 -18.17 2.87
CA LEU A 440 -4.56 -18.50 3.23
C LEU A 440 -3.52 -17.78 2.34
N MET A 441 -3.78 -17.63 1.06
CA MET A 441 -2.90 -16.94 0.11
C MET A 441 -2.75 -15.47 0.45
N TRP A 442 -3.83 -14.82 0.88
CA TRP A 442 -3.79 -13.44 1.40
C TRP A 442 -2.85 -13.34 2.60
N SER A 443 -3.07 -14.19 3.61
CA SER A 443 -2.27 -14.19 4.84
C SER A 443 -0.78 -14.42 4.56
N ILE A 444 -0.44 -15.33 3.65
CA ILE A 444 0.95 -15.59 3.23
C ILE A 444 1.54 -14.36 2.54
N ALA A 445 0.81 -13.74 1.61
CA ALA A 445 1.28 -12.56 0.90
C ALA A 445 1.48 -11.36 1.85
N GLU A 446 0.60 -11.17 2.84
CA GLU A 446 0.74 -10.15 3.89
C GLU A 446 1.99 -10.39 4.74
N THR A 447 2.30 -11.66 5.03
CA THR A 447 3.53 -12.05 5.75
C THR A 447 4.78 -11.68 4.96
N PHE A 448 4.85 -12.00 3.67
CA PHE A 448 6.00 -11.64 2.84
C PHE A 448 6.12 -10.13 2.63
N ASN A 449 5.00 -9.42 2.56
CA ASN A 449 4.99 -7.96 2.52
C ASN A 449 5.67 -7.37 3.78
N GLY A 450 5.33 -7.86 4.95
CA GLY A 450 5.98 -7.44 6.19
C GLY A 450 7.47 -7.82 6.26
N LEU A 451 7.84 -9.02 5.75
CA LEU A 451 9.23 -9.47 5.71
C LEU A 451 10.13 -8.60 4.83
N MET A 452 9.60 -7.94 3.81
CA MET A 452 10.35 -6.97 2.98
C MET A 452 10.87 -5.78 3.79
N ALA A 453 10.19 -5.40 4.87
CA ALA A 453 10.62 -4.30 5.73
C ALA A 453 11.98 -4.55 6.39
N ILE A 454 12.29 -5.80 6.74
CA ILE A 454 13.51 -6.14 7.48
C ILE A 454 14.78 -5.75 6.70
N PRO A 455 15.03 -6.28 5.49
CA PRO A 455 16.22 -5.92 4.72
C PRO A 455 16.24 -4.43 4.36
N ASN A 456 15.09 -3.83 4.12
CA ASN A 456 14.97 -2.41 3.80
C ASN A 456 15.36 -1.53 4.99
N LEU A 457 14.78 -1.75 6.16
CA LEU A 457 15.06 -0.94 7.36
C LEU A 457 16.51 -1.02 7.79
N ILE A 458 17.13 -2.22 7.72
CA ILE A 458 18.56 -2.41 7.99
C ILE A 458 19.37 -1.52 7.04
N ALA A 459 19.06 -1.56 5.74
CA ALA A 459 19.79 -0.79 4.75
C ALA A 459 19.62 0.73 4.94
N VAL A 460 18.40 1.20 5.14
CA VAL A 460 18.10 2.63 5.35
C VAL A 460 18.78 3.15 6.63
N PHE A 461 18.78 2.35 7.71
CA PHE A 461 19.46 2.69 8.93
C PHE A 461 20.98 2.82 8.73
N LEU A 462 21.61 1.84 8.08
CA LEU A 462 23.05 1.85 7.79
C LEU A 462 23.43 2.99 6.83
N LEU A 463 22.59 3.30 5.86
CA LEU A 463 22.80 4.37 4.88
C LEU A 463 22.29 5.75 5.34
N SER A 464 21.78 5.87 6.56
CA SER A 464 21.26 7.13 7.09
C SER A 464 22.29 8.27 7.09
N GLY A 465 23.57 7.98 7.21
CA GLY A 465 24.67 8.94 7.05
C GLY A 465 24.75 9.53 5.65
N VAL A 466 24.52 8.69 4.62
CA VAL A 466 24.46 9.14 3.20
C VAL A 466 23.29 10.08 2.99
N VAL A 467 22.12 9.76 3.54
CA VAL A 467 20.94 10.64 3.46
C VAL A 467 21.24 12.02 4.06
N VAL A 468 21.81 12.05 5.26
CA VAL A 468 22.18 13.31 5.93
C VAL A 468 23.18 14.13 5.10
N LYS A 469 24.18 13.48 4.52
CA LYS A 469 25.17 14.12 3.64
C LYS A 469 24.48 14.74 2.43
N LEU A 470 23.67 13.98 1.71
CA LEU A 470 22.95 14.45 0.52
C LEU A 470 22.01 15.62 0.84
N VAL A 471 21.33 15.59 1.99
CA VAL A 471 20.47 16.69 2.44
C VAL A 471 21.29 17.96 2.70
N LYS A 472 22.44 17.86 3.38
CA LYS A 472 23.32 19.01 3.62
C LYS A 472 23.84 19.62 2.32
N GLU A 473 24.34 18.79 1.41
CA GLU A 473 24.84 19.22 0.09
C GLU A 473 23.72 19.88 -0.73
N TYR A 474 22.51 19.31 -0.71
CA TYR A 474 21.37 19.87 -1.45
C TYR A 474 21.00 21.28 -1.00
N PHE A 475 20.99 21.54 0.31
CA PHE A 475 20.64 22.86 0.83
C PHE A 475 21.82 23.83 0.82
N ALA A 476 23.06 23.36 0.87
CA ALA A 476 24.25 24.20 0.70
C ALA A 476 24.41 24.70 -0.74
N ALA A 477 24.03 23.89 -1.74
CA ALA A 477 24.10 24.27 -3.16
C ALA A 477 22.91 25.14 -3.64
N LYS A 478 21.99 25.54 -2.73
CA LYS A 478 20.91 26.47 -3.03
C LYS A 478 21.35 27.89 -2.60
N PRO A 479 21.36 28.86 -3.55
CA PRO A 479 21.47 30.26 -3.19
C PRO A 479 20.24 30.73 -2.41
#